data_dc2e34b668b595dac57d0240e9cab6c7
#
_entry.id   dc2e34b668b595dac57d0240e9cab6c7
#
_cell.length_a   1.000
_cell.length_b   1.000
_cell.length_c   1.000
_cell.angle_alpha   90.00
_cell.angle_beta   90.00
_cell.angle_gamma   90.00
#
_symmetry.space_group_name_H-M   'P 1'
#
loop_
_entity.id
_entity.type
_entity.pdbx_description
1 polymer ?
#
loop_
_entity_poly.entity_id
_entity_poly.type
_entity_poly.pdbx_seq_one_letter_code
_entity_poly.pdbx_strand_id
1 'polypeptide(L)'
;VPINNAHLVAMGDSIPKTYRMVAGGPLDVTNIDQTLQLRPRVLRGIVANNADINLVKTHNARVTARGVPLIPDSVTRSAVYILRNPLDMVLSYARHYGMTPEEAVSTVSHPDNANPPDEETVTQFMGSWSDHVRSWTGNSAYPVLVLRYEDMLAEPRACFARLVQHLGMPLDVERLDRAILFSSFK
;
A
#
# COMPACT_ATOMS: atom_id res chain seq x y z
N VAL A 1 17.52 8.01 -4.10
CA VAL A 1 16.43 8.96 -3.74
C VAL A 1 16.02 8.61 -2.32
N PRO A 2 16.02 9.56 -1.38
CA PRO A 2 15.56 9.27 -0.03
C PRO A 2 14.15 8.68 -0.05
N ILE A 3 13.88 7.72 0.84
CA ILE A 3 12.56 7.07 0.99
C ILE A 3 11.42 8.10 1.13
N ASN A 4 11.72 9.25 1.72
CA ASN A 4 10.78 10.36 1.89
C ASN A 4 10.25 10.98 0.58
N ASN A 5 10.84 10.65 -0.57
CA ASN A 5 10.38 11.13 -1.89
C ASN A 5 9.57 10.06 -2.66
N ALA A 6 9.16 8.98 -2.02
CA ALA A 6 8.31 7.96 -2.64
C ALA A 6 6.97 8.54 -3.16
N HIS A 7 6.48 9.62 -2.55
CA HIS A 7 5.30 10.35 -3.03
C HIS A 7 5.48 11.01 -4.41
N LEU A 8 6.71 11.17 -4.89
CA LEU A 8 6.99 11.66 -6.25
C LEU A 8 6.81 10.58 -7.31
N VAL A 9 6.79 9.31 -6.90
CA VAL A 9 6.70 8.14 -7.80
C VAL A 9 5.37 7.41 -7.62
N ALA A 10 4.83 7.40 -6.41
CA ALA A 10 3.57 6.76 -6.09
C ALA A 10 2.67 7.69 -5.27
N MET A 11 1.40 7.78 -5.64
CA MET A 11 0.41 8.52 -4.86
C MET A 11 -0.16 7.62 -3.77
N GLY A 12 -0.27 8.13 -2.54
CA GLY A 12 -0.99 7.43 -1.47
C GLY A 12 -2.50 7.52 -1.68
N ASP A 13 -3.20 6.41 -1.47
CA ASP A 13 -4.66 6.33 -1.59
C ASP A 13 -5.42 6.87 -0.36
N SER A 14 -4.70 7.25 0.67
CA SER A 14 -5.23 7.72 1.96
C SER A 14 -4.83 9.16 2.32
N ILE A 15 -4.34 9.94 1.36
CA ILE A 15 -3.88 11.32 1.58
C ILE A 15 -5.09 12.26 1.77
N PRO A 16 -5.27 12.92 2.94
CA PRO A 16 -6.42 13.78 3.22
C PRO A 16 -6.62 14.92 2.21
N LYS A 17 -5.53 15.48 1.71
CA LYS A 17 -5.58 16.54 0.68
C LYS A 17 -6.32 16.10 -0.56
N THR A 18 -6.13 14.86 -1.03
CA THR A 18 -6.83 14.32 -2.21
C THR A 18 -8.33 14.17 -1.93
N TYR A 19 -8.69 13.73 -0.71
CA TYR A 19 -10.08 13.62 -0.29
C TYR A 19 -10.77 14.99 -0.22
N ARG A 20 -10.11 16.01 0.35
CA ARG A 20 -10.64 17.38 0.40
C ARG A 20 -10.85 17.96 -0.99
N MET A 21 -9.91 17.75 -1.92
CA MET A 21 -10.05 18.18 -3.32
C MET A 21 -11.27 17.56 -4.01
N VAL A 22 -11.49 16.24 -3.79
CA VAL A 22 -12.61 15.51 -4.39
C VAL A 22 -13.95 15.86 -3.72
N ALA A 23 -13.95 16.20 -2.45
CA ALA A 23 -15.14 16.64 -1.72
C ALA A 23 -15.67 17.97 -2.28
N GLY A 24 -14.79 18.85 -2.73
CA GLY A 24 -15.17 20.18 -3.23
C GLY A 24 -15.62 21.16 -2.15
N GLY A 25 -15.36 20.86 -0.87
CA GLY A 25 -15.75 21.67 0.31
C GLY A 25 -15.16 21.15 1.61
N PRO A 26 -15.62 21.66 2.75
CA PRO A 26 -15.17 21.18 4.06
C PRO A 26 -15.40 19.67 4.21
N LEU A 27 -14.38 18.97 4.67
CA LEU A 27 -14.41 17.52 4.91
C LEU A 27 -13.77 17.23 6.26
N ASP A 28 -14.53 16.58 7.12
CA ASP A 28 -13.99 15.95 8.31
C ASP A 28 -13.33 14.62 7.92
N VAL A 29 -11.99 14.62 7.85
CA VAL A 29 -11.21 13.43 7.46
C VAL A 29 -11.21 12.35 8.55
N THR A 30 -11.66 12.68 9.77
CA THR A 30 -11.83 11.73 10.87
C THR A 30 -13.16 10.97 10.76
N ASN A 31 -14.10 11.48 9.97
CA ASN A 31 -15.37 10.80 9.71
C ASN A 31 -15.15 9.67 8.68
N ILE A 32 -15.11 8.44 9.19
CA ILE A 32 -14.86 7.23 8.39
C ILE A 32 -15.89 7.06 7.29
N ASP A 33 -17.16 7.29 7.55
CA ASP A 33 -18.22 7.10 6.54
C ASP A 33 -18.10 8.10 5.40
N GLN A 34 -17.81 9.36 5.70
CA GLN A 34 -17.60 10.38 4.66
C GLN A 34 -16.38 10.04 3.79
N THR A 35 -15.27 9.64 4.41
CA THR A 35 -14.06 9.29 3.66
C THR A 35 -14.26 8.02 2.82
N LEU A 36 -14.94 7.00 3.34
CA LEU A 36 -15.29 5.81 2.58
C LEU A 36 -16.21 6.11 1.39
N GLN A 37 -17.23 6.94 1.56
CA GLN A 37 -18.12 7.34 0.47
C GLN A 37 -17.40 8.10 -0.65
N LEU A 38 -16.40 8.90 -0.29
CA LEU A 38 -15.57 9.63 -1.25
C LEU A 38 -14.52 8.74 -1.94
N ARG A 39 -14.10 7.65 -1.32
CA ARG A 39 -13.00 6.80 -1.80
C ARG A 39 -13.11 6.39 -3.28
N PRO A 40 -14.26 5.93 -3.82
CA PRO A 40 -14.35 5.56 -5.24
C PRO A 40 -14.09 6.75 -6.18
N ARG A 41 -14.46 7.97 -5.78
CA ARG A 41 -14.19 9.19 -6.56
C ARG A 41 -12.72 9.58 -6.47
N VAL A 42 -12.12 9.44 -5.29
CA VAL A 42 -10.69 9.69 -5.05
C VAL A 42 -9.85 8.77 -5.93
N LEU A 43 -10.12 7.47 -5.91
CA LEU A 43 -9.37 6.49 -6.72
C LEU A 43 -9.53 6.75 -8.22
N ARG A 44 -10.73 7.06 -8.69
CA ARG A 44 -10.96 7.49 -10.09
C ARG A 44 -10.19 8.76 -10.42
N GLY A 45 -10.16 9.74 -9.52
CA GLY A 45 -9.39 10.97 -9.71
C GLY A 45 -7.87 10.71 -9.81
N ILE A 46 -7.35 9.76 -9.03
CA ILE A 46 -5.93 9.39 -9.09
C ILE A 46 -5.59 8.78 -10.45
N VAL A 47 -6.41 7.87 -10.98
CA VAL A 47 -6.14 7.21 -12.27
C VAL A 47 -6.52 8.05 -13.49
N ALA A 48 -7.28 9.11 -13.31
CA ALA A 48 -7.67 10.03 -14.39
C ALA A 48 -6.58 11.05 -14.77
N ASN A 49 -5.44 11.04 -14.09
CA ASN A 49 -4.30 11.85 -14.54
C ASN A 49 -3.75 11.25 -15.85
N ASN A 50 -3.18 12.06 -16.70
CA ASN A 50 -2.69 11.66 -18.03
C ASN A 50 -1.34 10.92 -18.01
N ALA A 51 -1.02 10.18 -16.92
CA ALA A 51 0.18 9.38 -16.84
C ALA A 51 -0.04 8.00 -17.46
N ASP A 52 0.97 7.49 -18.15
CA ASP A 52 0.92 6.14 -18.73
C ASP A 52 0.77 5.05 -17.66
N ILE A 53 1.36 5.25 -16.49
CA ILE A 53 1.29 4.37 -15.34
C ILE A 53 1.08 5.21 -14.07
N ASN A 54 0.03 4.89 -13.31
CA ASN A 54 -0.20 5.43 -11.98
C ASN A 54 0.15 4.38 -10.94
N LEU A 55 1.21 4.62 -10.18
CA LEU A 55 1.55 3.81 -9.01
C LEU A 55 0.83 4.37 -7.78
N VAL A 56 0.07 3.53 -7.11
CA VAL A 56 -0.68 3.89 -5.90
C VAL A 56 -0.18 3.05 -4.74
N LYS A 57 0.30 3.72 -3.69
CA LYS A 57 0.66 3.06 -2.43
C LYS A 57 -0.57 2.95 -1.54
N THR A 58 -0.80 1.76 -1.01
CA THR A 58 -1.85 1.51 -0.03
C THR A 58 -1.32 0.69 1.14
N HIS A 59 -1.92 0.87 2.32
CA HIS A 59 -1.78 -0.02 3.47
C HIS A 59 -3.08 -0.81 3.75
N ASN A 60 -4.12 -0.55 2.97
CA ASN A 60 -5.39 -1.23 3.15
C ASN A 60 -5.30 -2.70 2.77
N ALA A 61 -6.00 -3.55 3.52
CA ALA A 61 -6.33 -4.89 3.06
C ALA A 61 -7.23 -4.80 1.80
N ARG A 62 -7.17 -5.81 0.94
CA ARG A 62 -8.03 -5.90 -0.25
C ARG A 62 -9.39 -6.47 0.14
N VAL A 63 -10.17 -5.65 0.81
CA VAL A 63 -11.49 -5.98 1.35
C VAL A 63 -12.53 -4.92 1.02
N THR A 64 -13.79 -5.21 1.34
CA THR A 64 -14.88 -4.23 1.32
C THR A 64 -15.13 -3.75 2.75
N ALA A 65 -15.02 -2.44 2.98
CA ALA A 65 -15.32 -1.80 4.27
C ALA A 65 -16.64 -1.05 4.16
N ARG A 66 -17.62 -1.37 5.00
CA ARG A 66 -18.96 -0.75 5.02
C ARG A 66 -19.58 -0.64 3.62
N GLY A 67 -19.48 -1.70 2.81
CA GLY A 67 -20.02 -1.73 1.45
C GLY A 67 -19.15 -1.06 0.36
N VAL A 68 -18.01 -0.48 0.72
CA VAL A 68 -17.09 0.18 -0.22
C VAL A 68 -15.86 -0.70 -0.45
N PRO A 69 -15.60 -1.20 -1.68
CA PRO A 69 -14.36 -1.88 -2.02
C PRO A 69 -13.17 -0.94 -1.84
N LEU A 70 -12.17 -1.34 -1.03
CA LEU A 70 -11.00 -0.51 -0.77
C LEU A 70 -10.04 -0.48 -1.97
N ILE A 71 -9.95 -1.59 -2.71
CA ILE A 71 -9.11 -1.74 -3.91
C ILE A 71 -9.98 -2.28 -5.05
N PRO A 72 -10.81 -1.43 -5.70
CA PRO A 72 -11.78 -1.87 -6.69
C PRO A 72 -11.13 -2.25 -8.02
N ASP A 73 -11.61 -3.34 -8.62
CA ASP A 73 -11.14 -3.87 -9.91
C ASP A 73 -11.28 -2.86 -11.05
N SER A 74 -12.30 -1.99 -10.97
CA SER A 74 -12.61 -1.01 -12.02
C SER A 74 -11.52 0.05 -12.23
N VAL A 75 -10.59 0.20 -11.30
CA VAL A 75 -9.48 1.18 -11.37
C VAL A 75 -8.12 0.55 -11.08
N THR A 76 -8.05 -0.78 -10.91
CA THR A 76 -6.81 -1.49 -10.58
C THR A 76 -6.44 -2.44 -11.71
N ARG A 77 -5.34 -2.16 -12.39
CA ARG A 77 -4.84 -3.01 -13.49
C ARG A 77 -4.05 -4.22 -12.98
N SER A 78 -3.24 -4.02 -11.97
CA SER A 78 -2.42 -5.04 -11.31
C SER A 78 -1.99 -4.55 -9.94
N ALA A 79 -1.49 -5.45 -9.10
CA ALA A 79 -0.96 -5.09 -7.80
C ALA A 79 0.39 -5.78 -7.53
N VAL A 80 1.19 -5.14 -6.69
CA VAL A 80 2.39 -5.73 -6.10
C VAL A 80 2.19 -5.76 -4.60
N TYR A 81 2.17 -6.94 -4.02
CA TYR A 81 2.03 -7.15 -2.60
C TYR A 81 3.37 -7.57 -2.00
N ILE A 82 3.90 -6.73 -1.12
CA ILE A 82 5.15 -7.01 -0.40
C ILE A 82 4.78 -7.50 1.00
N LEU A 83 5.15 -8.72 1.32
CA LEU A 83 4.95 -9.29 2.65
C LEU A 83 6.29 -9.55 3.33
N ARG A 84 6.29 -9.46 4.64
CA ARG A 84 7.45 -9.75 5.49
C ARG A 84 7.07 -10.80 6.53
N ASN A 85 8.06 -11.60 6.96
CA ASN A 85 7.88 -12.52 8.08
C ASN A 85 7.25 -11.77 9.28
N PRO A 86 6.09 -12.24 9.82
CA PRO A 86 5.38 -11.53 10.88
C PRO A 86 6.22 -11.35 12.14
N LEU A 87 7.11 -12.28 12.48
CA LEU A 87 7.97 -12.18 13.65
C LEU A 87 8.95 -10.99 13.54
N ASP A 88 9.52 -10.78 12.36
CA ASP A 88 10.40 -9.63 12.11
C ASP A 88 9.61 -8.33 11.94
N MET A 89 8.42 -8.42 11.33
CA MET A 89 7.55 -7.27 11.11
C MET A 89 7.06 -6.70 12.44
N VAL A 90 6.64 -7.54 13.39
CA VAL A 90 6.18 -7.13 14.73
C VAL A 90 7.21 -6.30 15.47
N LEU A 91 8.50 -6.69 15.44
CA LEU A 91 9.56 -5.92 16.10
C LEU A 91 9.77 -4.54 15.45
N SER A 92 9.62 -4.48 14.14
CA SER A 92 9.69 -3.21 13.40
C SER A 92 8.47 -2.33 13.67
N TYR A 93 7.28 -2.94 13.74
CA TYR A 93 6.01 -2.29 14.06
C TYR A 93 6.03 -1.71 15.47
N ALA A 94 6.46 -2.49 16.46
CA ALA A 94 6.61 -2.06 17.85
C ALA A 94 7.49 -0.79 17.95
N ARG A 95 8.65 -0.80 17.30
CA ARG A 95 9.56 0.36 17.26
C ARG A 95 8.95 1.57 16.58
N HIS A 96 8.22 1.37 15.47
CA HIS A 96 7.63 2.46 14.69
C HIS A 96 6.53 3.20 15.47
N TYR A 97 5.72 2.45 16.23
CA TYR A 97 4.58 3.00 16.99
C TYR A 97 4.88 3.22 18.48
N GLY A 98 6.12 3.00 18.93
CA GLY A 98 6.49 3.15 20.34
C GLY A 98 5.79 2.17 21.28
N MET A 99 5.49 0.97 20.80
CA MET A 99 4.81 -0.09 21.53
C MET A 99 5.78 -1.12 22.09
N THR A 100 5.36 -1.88 23.09
CA THR A 100 6.04 -3.13 23.45
C THR A 100 5.82 -4.20 22.38
N PRO A 101 6.68 -5.23 22.29
CA PRO A 101 6.45 -6.35 21.37
C PRO A 101 5.11 -7.06 21.59
N GLU A 102 4.66 -7.19 22.83
CA GLU A 102 3.40 -7.82 23.22
C GLU A 102 2.20 -7.01 22.72
N GLU A 103 2.22 -5.67 22.88
CA GLU A 103 1.19 -4.78 22.36
C GLU A 103 1.16 -4.83 20.83
N ALA A 104 2.32 -4.87 20.18
CA ALA A 104 2.41 -4.99 18.73
C ALA A 104 1.84 -6.32 18.23
N VAL A 105 2.14 -7.45 18.89
CA VAL A 105 1.53 -8.76 18.58
C VAL A 105 0.02 -8.68 18.71
N SER A 106 -0.50 -8.14 19.81
CA SER A 106 -1.93 -7.97 20.03
C SER A 106 -2.58 -7.16 18.91
N THR A 107 -1.97 -6.03 18.55
CA THR A 107 -2.48 -5.12 17.50
C THR A 107 -2.49 -5.80 16.13
N VAL A 108 -1.38 -6.39 15.68
CA VAL A 108 -1.30 -6.99 14.34
C VAL A 108 -2.07 -8.30 14.21
N SER A 109 -2.48 -8.89 15.33
CA SER A 109 -3.33 -10.09 15.35
C SER A 109 -4.82 -9.76 15.43
N HIS A 110 -5.18 -8.49 15.67
CA HIS A 110 -6.58 -8.11 15.84
C HIS A 110 -7.29 -7.99 14.48
N PRO A 111 -8.48 -8.60 14.32
CA PRO A 111 -9.21 -8.57 13.03
C PRO A 111 -9.68 -7.17 12.63
N ASP A 112 -9.93 -6.28 13.59
CA ASP A 112 -10.36 -4.90 13.35
C ASP A 112 -9.18 -3.91 13.37
N ASN A 113 -7.95 -4.39 13.22
CA ASN A 113 -6.78 -3.53 13.18
C ASN A 113 -6.90 -2.51 12.03
N ALA A 114 -6.76 -1.24 12.38
CA ALA A 114 -6.80 -0.13 11.45
C ALA A 114 -5.87 0.98 11.94
N ASN A 115 -5.26 1.71 11.01
CA ASN A 115 -4.64 2.98 11.36
C ASN A 115 -5.73 4.04 11.49
N PRO A 116 -5.83 4.72 12.64
CA PRO A 116 -6.77 5.83 12.81
C PRO A 116 -6.40 6.98 11.86
N PRO A 117 -7.37 7.83 11.53
CA PRO A 117 -7.11 9.01 10.71
C PRO A 117 -6.32 10.06 11.49
N ASP A 118 -5.45 10.78 10.79
CA ASP A 118 -4.67 11.89 11.30
C ASP A 118 -4.54 13.02 10.24
N GLU A 119 -3.59 13.93 10.41
CA GLU A 119 -3.34 15.01 9.46
C GLU A 119 -2.76 14.51 8.12
N GLU A 120 -2.13 13.34 8.11
CA GLU A 120 -1.43 12.77 6.96
C GLU A 120 -2.22 11.65 6.26
N THR A 121 -3.13 10.99 6.99
CA THR A 121 -3.89 9.86 6.44
C THR A 121 -5.36 9.86 6.87
N VAL A 122 -6.25 9.43 5.97
CA VAL A 122 -7.58 8.93 6.36
C VAL A 122 -7.45 7.49 6.87
N THR A 123 -8.48 6.98 7.54
CA THR A 123 -8.47 5.62 8.10
C THR A 123 -8.02 4.58 7.08
N GLN A 124 -7.10 3.72 7.49
CA GLN A 124 -6.61 2.58 6.72
C GLN A 124 -7.01 1.28 7.40
N PHE A 125 -7.73 0.42 6.70
CA PHE A 125 -8.25 -0.84 7.21
C PHE A 125 -7.28 -1.97 6.89
N MET A 126 -6.60 -2.47 7.89
CA MET A 126 -5.58 -3.51 7.73
C MET A 126 -6.08 -4.90 8.10
N GLY A 127 -6.90 -5.01 9.14
CA GLY A 127 -7.27 -6.29 9.73
C GLY A 127 -6.07 -7.00 10.38
N SER A 128 -6.23 -8.25 10.76
CA SER A 128 -5.10 -9.02 11.25
C SER A 128 -4.05 -9.24 10.14
N TRP A 129 -2.80 -9.47 10.52
CA TRP A 129 -1.75 -9.80 9.53
C TRP A 129 -2.16 -10.97 8.64
N SER A 130 -2.76 -12.02 9.22
CA SER A 130 -3.22 -13.19 8.48
C SER A 130 -4.34 -12.87 7.50
N ASP A 131 -5.30 -12.03 7.89
CA ASP A 131 -6.41 -11.62 7.02
C ASP A 131 -5.93 -10.68 5.93
N HIS A 132 -4.97 -9.80 6.25
CA HIS A 132 -4.32 -8.94 5.28
C HIS A 132 -3.64 -9.79 4.18
N VAL A 133 -2.82 -10.77 4.58
CA VAL A 133 -2.16 -11.69 3.64
C VAL A 133 -3.20 -12.43 2.79
N ARG A 134 -4.22 -13.04 3.41
CA ARG A 134 -5.29 -13.74 2.67
C ARG A 134 -6.00 -12.82 1.69
N SER A 135 -6.25 -11.57 2.06
CA SER A 135 -6.94 -10.62 1.19
C SER A 135 -6.16 -10.35 -0.10
N TRP A 136 -4.83 -10.31 -0.03
CA TRP A 136 -3.97 -10.03 -1.17
C TRP A 136 -3.52 -11.28 -1.95
N THR A 137 -3.46 -12.44 -1.31
CA THR A 137 -3.02 -13.71 -1.93
C THR A 137 -4.17 -14.58 -2.42
N GLY A 138 -5.41 -14.24 -2.06
CA GLY A 138 -6.61 -14.92 -2.56
C GLY A 138 -6.95 -14.57 -4.01
N ASN A 139 -8.05 -15.14 -4.51
CA ASN A 139 -8.52 -14.89 -5.86
C ASN A 139 -8.71 -13.40 -6.14
N SER A 140 -8.22 -12.95 -7.29
CA SER A 140 -8.27 -11.56 -7.72
C SER A 140 -8.70 -11.46 -9.18
N ALA A 141 -9.48 -10.42 -9.51
CA ALA A 141 -9.86 -10.10 -10.89
C ALA A 141 -8.70 -9.52 -11.70
N TYR A 142 -7.61 -9.12 -11.06
CA TYR A 142 -6.40 -8.61 -11.69
C TYR A 142 -5.16 -9.33 -11.14
N PRO A 143 -4.04 -9.36 -11.90
CA PRO A 143 -2.81 -9.99 -11.46
C PRO A 143 -2.25 -9.36 -10.18
N VAL A 144 -1.82 -10.20 -9.24
CA VAL A 144 -1.12 -9.78 -8.02
C VAL A 144 0.24 -10.46 -7.97
N LEU A 145 1.30 -9.68 -7.99
CA LEU A 145 2.66 -10.17 -7.75
C LEU A 145 2.94 -10.13 -6.25
N VAL A 146 3.17 -11.30 -5.66
CA VAL A 146 3.59 -11.40 -4.26
C VAL A 146 5.12 -11.46 -4.21
N LEU A 147 5.71 -10.55 -3.44
CA LEU A 147 7.15 -10.50 -3.15
C LEU A 147 7.38 -10.63 -1.65
N ARG A 148 8.28 -11.51 -1.24
CA ARG A 148 8.73 -11.57 0.14
C ARG A 148 9.87 -10.58 0.35
N TYR A 149 9.81 -9.85 1.43
CA TYR A 149 10.85 -8.89 1.79
C TYR A 149 12.22 -9.56 1.92
N GLU A 150 12.26 -10.77 2.48
CA GLU A 150 13.46 -11.57 2.66
C GLU A 150 14.10 -11.94 1.30
N ASP A 151 13.28 -12.32 0.31
CA ASP A 151 13.75 -12.65 -1.04
C ASP A 151 14.27 -11.38 -1.75
N MET A 152 13.63 -10.23 -1.52
CA MET A 152 14.09 -8.94 -2.06
C MET A 152 15.46 -8.54 -1.51
N LEU A 153 15.79 -8.93 -0.27
CA LEU A 153 17.12 -8.71 0.31
C LEU A 153 18.15 -9.72 -0.20
N ALA A 154 17.78 -10.99 -0.33
CA ALA A 154 18.67 -12.07 -0.75
C ALA A 154 18.99 -11.99 -2.25
N GLU A 155 17.97 -11.75 -3.07
CA GLU A 155 18.05 -11.76 -4.54
C GLU A 155 17.37 -10.53 -5.16
N PRO A 156 17.84 -9.32 -4.86
CA PRO A 156 17.17 -8.09 -5.27
C PRO A 156 16.99 -7.99 -6.79
N ARG A 157 18.01 -8.40 -7.56
CA ARG A 157 17.98 -8.33 -9.03
C ARG A 157 16.85 -9.19 -9.62
N ALA A 158 16.71 -10.43 -9.16
CA ALA A 158 15.65 -11.33 -9.63
C ALA A 158 14.27 -10.82 -9.21
N CYS A 159 14.10 -10.36 -7.97
CA CYS A 159 12.84 -9.84 -7.46
C CYS A 159 12.40 -8.57 -8.20
N PHE A 160 13.28 -7.59 -8.37
CA PHE A 160 12.92 -6.35 -9.06
C PHE A 160 12.79 -6.52 -10.58
N ALA A 161 13.49 -7.47 -11.22
CA ALA A 161 13.25 -7.81 -12.61
C ALA A 161 11.83 -8.37 -12.80
N ARG A 162 11.37 -9.28 -11.92
CA ARG A 162 9.99 -9.79 -11.92
C ARG A 162 8.97 -8.67 -11.72
N LEU A 163 9.26 -7.70 -10.85
CA LEU A 163 8.41 -6.52 -10.62
C LEU A 163 8.26 -5.70 -11.89
N VAL A 164 9.37 -5.35 -12.56
CA VAL A 164 9.36 -4.57 -13.81
C VAL A 164 8.55 -5.29 -14.90
N GLN A 165 8.75 -6.60 -15.04
CA GLN A 165 7.98 -7.44 -15.99
C GLN A 165 6.49 -7.49 -15.65
N HIS A 166 6.15 -7.62 -14.35
CA HIS A 166 4.76 -7.64 -13.90
C HIS A 166 4.03 -6.31 -14.21
N LEU A 167 4.74 -5.19 -14.15
CA LEU A 167 4.21 -3.88 -14.54
C LEU A 167 4.10 -3.70 -16.06
N GLY A 168 4.54 -4.68 -16.86
CA GLY A 168 4.54 -4.61 -18.32
C GLY A 168 5.57 -3.62 -18.88
N MET A 169 6.59 -3.27 -18.10
CA MET A 169 7.64 -2.35 -18.50
C MET A 169 8.82 -3.09 -19.15
N PRO A 170 9.50 -2.52 -20.13
CA PRO A 170 10.72 -3.09 -20.66
C PRO A 170 11.82 -3.15 -19.59
N LEU A 171 12.50 -4.29 -19.51
CA LEU A 171 13.58 -4.49 -18.55
C LEU A 171 14.88 -3.89 -19.10
N ASP A 172 15.34 -2.81 -18.49
CA ASP A 172 16.65 -2.24 -18.70
C ASP A 172 17.56 -2.64 -17.52
N VAL A 173 18.52 -3.53 -17.79
CA VAL A 173 19.37 -4.14 -16.77
C VAL A 173 20.27 -3.11 -16.08
N GLU A 174 20.80 -2.14 -16.81
CA GLU A 174 21.68 -1.12 -16.23
C GLU A 174 20.90 -0.17 -15.31
N ARG A 175 19.68 0.20 -15.70
CA ARG A 175 18.79 1.00 -14.85
C ARG A 175 18.35 0.25 -13.61
N LEU A 176 18.07 -1.05 -13.76
CA LEU A 176 17.72 -1.93 -12.64
C LEU A 176 18.87 -2.01 -11.63
N ASP A 177 20.09 -2.29 -12.08
CA ASP A 177 21.26 -2.40 -11.21
C ASP A 177 21.54 -1.08 -10.48
N ARG A 178 21.42 0.06 -11.17
CA ARG A 178 21.52 1.38 -10.54
C ARG A 178 20.43 1.61 -9.49
N ALA A 179 19.18 1.25 -9.79
CA ALA A 179 18.08 1.40 -8.83
C ALA A 179 18.32 0.57 -7.57
N ILE A 180 18.79 -0.66 -7.70
CA ILE A 180 19.13 -1.54 -6.56
C ILE A 180 20.27 -0.91 -5.75
N LEU A 181 21.34 -0.45 -6.40
CA LEU A 181 22.47 0.17 -5.72
C LEU A 181 22.06 1.39 -4.90
N PHE A 182 21.20 2.26 -5.44
CA PHE A 182 20.75 3.48 -4.75
C PHE A 182 19.65 3.23 -3.71
N SER A 183 18.98 2.07 -3.75
CA SER A 183 17.93 1.69 -2.79
C SER A 183 18.43 0.76 -1.70
N SER A 184 19.66 0.24 -1.80
CA SER A 184 20.25 -0.63 -0.78
C SER A 184 20.49 0.16 0.52
N PHE A 185 20.07 -0.43 1.63
CA PHE A 185 20.45 0.10 2.95
C PHE A 185 21.96 -0.03 3.12
N LYS A 186 22.60 1.08 3.42
CA LYS A 186 24.01 1.11 3.86
C LYS A 186 24.07 0.97 5.35
#